data_8cd9e469a99f4aba130d1d69c496767c
#
_entry.id   8cd9e469a99f4aba130d1d69c496767c
#
_cell.length_a   1.000
_cell.length_b   1.000
_cell.length_c   1.000
_cell.angle_alpha   90.00
_cell.angle_beta   90.00
_cell.angle_gamma   90.00
#
_symmetry.space_group_name_H-M   'P 1'
#
loop_
_entity.id
_entity.type
_entity.pdbx_description
1 polymer ?
#
loop_
_entity_poly.entity_id
_entity_poly.type
_entity_poly.pdbx_seq_one_letter_code
_entity_poly.pdbx_strand_id
1 'polypeptide(L)'
;MDINGQDLIRACSAIGAGLAMIAGIGPGIGQGIAAGHGAAAVGRNPGAKGDITSTMLLGQAVAETTGLYGLVIALILLYANPLLGKLPQ
;
A
#
# COMPACT_ATOMS: atom_id res chain seq x y z
N MET A 1 16.94 29.79 -9.62
CA MET A 1 15.65 29.13 -9.39
C MET A 1 15.13 29.56 -8.03
N ASP A 2 13.95 30.17 -8.01
CA ASP A 2 13.38 30.67 -6.77
C ASP A 2 12.44 29.65 -6.17
N ILE A 3 12.86 29.03 -5.08
CA ILE A 3 12.06 28.02 -4.36
C ILE A 3 11.59 28.62 -3.05
N ASN A 4 10.28 28.71 -2.86
CA ASN A 4 9.71 29.15 -1.59
C ASN A 4 9.45 27.97 -0.66
N GLY A 5 8.94 28.23 0.55
CA GLY A 5 8.66 27.17 1.52
C GLY A 5 7.62 26.16 1.02
N GLN A 6 6.60 26.64 0.28
CA GLN A 6 5.59 25.74 -0.27
C GLN A 6 6.14 24.84 -1.37
N ASP A 7 7.01 25.37 -2.22
CA ASP A 7 7.67 24.57 -3.25
C ASP A 7 8.47 23.43 -2.63
N LEU A 8 9.19 23.72 -1.54
CA LEU A 8 9.97 22.72 -0.83
C LEU A 8 9.06 21.67 -0.20
N ILE A 9 7.95 22.07 0.43
CA ILE A 9 6.99 21.14 1.00
C ILE A 9 6.40 20.24 -0.09
N ARG A 10 6.04 20.80 -1.24
CA ARG A 10 5.49 20.00 -2.35
C ARG A 10 6.50 18.98 -2.86
N ALA A 11 7.74 19.39 -3.05
CA ALA A 11 8.79 18.50 -3.52
C ALA A 11 9.04 17.37 -2.52
N CYS A 12 9.19 17.71 -1.23
CA CYS A 12 9.38 16.70 -0.18
C CYS A 12 8.16 15.81 -0.03
N SER A 13 6.96 16.35 -0.16
CA SER A 13 5.71 15.58 -0.08
C SER A 13 5.60 14.59 -1.24
N ALA A 14 6.00 14.98 -2.45
CA ALA A 14 6.00 14.07 -3.59
C ALA A 14 6.96 12.90 -3.35
N ILE A 15 8.16 13.18 -2.84
CA ILE A 15 9.13 12.14 -2.48
C ILE A 15 8.59 11.29 -1.33
N GLY A 16 8.04 11.93 -0.30
CA GLY A 16 7.44 11.22 0.83
C GLY A 16 6.30 10.31 0.43
N ALA A 17 5.46 10.76 -0.53
CA ALA A 17 4.38 9.94 -1.06
C ALA A 17 4.93 8.68 -1.74
N GLY A 18 5.98 8.84 -2.54
CA GLY A 18 6.64 7.70 -3.18
C GLY A 18 7.24 6.74 -2.16
N LEU A 19 7.88 7.27 -1.12
CA LEU A 19 8.44 6.44 -0.05
C LEU A 19 7.34 5.71 0.74
N ALA A 20 6.19 6.36 0.95
CA ALA A 20 5.07 5.74 1.64
C ALA A 20 4.56 4.50 0.89
N MET A 21 4.64 4.51 -0.45
CA MET A 21 4.21 3.37 -1.26
C MET A 21 5.11 2.14 -1.11
N ILE A 22 6.31 2.30 -0.52
CA ILE A 22 7.19 1.16 -0.21
C ILE A 22 6.49 0.21 0.77
N ALA A 23 5.55 0.72 1.57
CA ALA A 23 4.74 -0.11 2.47
C ALA A 23 4.00 -1.24 1.74
N GLY A 24 3.78 -1.12 0.44
CA GLY A 24 3.15 -2.17 -0.37
C GLY A 24 4.04 -3.37 -0.64
N ILE A 25 5.35 -3.26 -0.43
CA ILE A 25 6.28 -4.37 -0.69
C ILE A 25 5.99 -5.56 0.21
N GLY A 26 5.79 -5.32 1.51
CA GLY A 26 5.52 -6.39 2.48
C GLY A 26 4.26 -7.18 2.12
N PRO A 27 3.09 -6.53 2.05
CA PRO A 27 1.87 -7.19 1.64
C PRO A 27 1.96 -7.83 0.26
N GLY A 28 2.62 -7.15 -0.70
CA GLY A 28 2.79 -7.68 -2.05
C GLY A 28 3.53 -9.02 -2.05
N ILE A 29 4.63 -9.11 -1.32
CA ILE A 29 5.38 -10.36 -1.19
C ILE A 29 4.58 -11.40 -0.42
N GLY A 30 4.02 -11.02 0.72
CA GLY A 30 3.28 -11.96 1.57
C GLY A 30 2.05 -12.52 0.87
N GLN A 31 1.29 -11.66 0.18
CA GLN A 31 0.10 -12.08 -0.55
C GLN A 31 0.46 -12.94 -1.75
N GLY A 32 1.58 -12.65 -2.42
CA GLY A 32 2.07 -13.49 -3.51
C GLY A 32 2.44 -14.88 -3.04
N ILE A 33 3.11 -14.98 -1.90
CA ILE A 33 3.44 -16.28 -1.28
C ILE A 33 2.16 -17.03 -0.91
N ALA A 34 1.21 -16.35 -0.29
CA ALA A 34 -0.09 -16.95 0.05
C ALA A 34 -0.82 -17.47 -1.20
N ALA A 35 -0.79 -16.70 -2.29
CA ALA A 35 -1.41 -17.09 -3.54
C ALA A 35 -0.75 -18.35 -4.10
N GLY A 36 0.57 -18.43 -4.06
CA GLY A 36 1.32 -19.61 -4.50
C GLY A 36 0.97 -20.85 -3.68
N HIS A 37 0.93 -20.72 -2.36
CA HIS A 37 0.54 -21.81 -1.47
C HIS A 37 -0.92 -22.23 -1.70
N GLY A 38 -1.82 -21.26 -1.91
CA GLY A 38 -3.23 -21.54 -2.19
C GLY A 38 -3.40 -22.31 -3.50
N ALA A 39 -2.71 -21.87 -4.56
CA ALA A 39 -2.75 -22.53 -5.84
C ALA A 39 -2.25 -23.98 -5.74
N ALA A 40 -1.14 -24.19 -5.03
CA ALA A 40 -0.61 -25.54 -4.80
C ALA A 40 -1.57 -26.41 -4.00
N ALA A 41 -2.21 -25.83 -2.98
CA ALA A 41 -3.18 -26.55 -2.15
C ALA A 41 -4.40 -26.97 -2.96
N VAL A 42 -4.91 -26.12 -3.83
CA VAL A 42 -6.02 -26.45 -4.74
C VAL A 42 -5.60 -27.58 -5.70
N GLY A 43 -4.37 -27.53 -6.20
CA GLY A 43 -3.84 -28.58 -7.06
C GLY A 43 -3.78 -29.93 -6.38
N ARG A 44 -3.47 -29.96 -5.06
CA ARG A 44 -3.45 -31.19 -4.27
C ARG A 44 -4.84 -31.65 -3.84
N ASN A 45 -5.76 -30.72 -3.62
CA ASN A 45 -7.10 -31.03 -3.13
C ASN A 45 -8.14 -30.12 -3.80
N PRO A 46 -8.50 -30.41 -5.07
CA PRO A 46 -9.48 -29.59 -5.80
C PRO A 46 -10.84 -29.52 -5.12
N GLY A 47 -11.22 -30.53 -4.35
CA GLY A 47 -12.48 -30.56 -3.62
C GLY A 47 -12.58 -29.52 -2.52
N ALA A 48 -11.44 -29.00 -2.03
CA ALA A 48 -11.37 -27.99 -0.99
C ALA A 48 -11.14 -26.57 -1.56
N LYS A 49 -11.29 -26.37 -2.86
CA LYS A 49 -10.98 -25.08 -3.52
C LYS A 49 -11.70 -23.91 -2.84
N GLY A 50 -12.97 -24.06 -2.50
CA GLY A 50 -13.75 -22.98 -1.88
C GLY A 50 -13.19 -22.59 -0.51
N ASP A 51 -12.91 -23.56 0.34
CA ASP A 51 -12.36 -23.30 1.67
C ASP A 51 -10.96 -22.72 1.61
N ILE A 52 -10.13 -23.24 0.72
CA ILE A 52 -8.75 -22.74 0.52
C ILE A 52 -8.79 -21.29 0.06
N THR A 53 -9.61 -20.99 -0.95
CA THR A 53 -9.72 -19.63 -1.50
C THR A 53 -10.23 -18.65 -0.45
N SER A 54 -11.26 -19.00 0.31
CA SER A 54 -11.83 -18.13 1.34
C SER A 54 -10.82 -17.82 2.44
N THR A 55 -10.13 -18.84 2.93
CA THR A 55 -9.13 -18.69 3.98
C THR A 55 -7.95 -17.84 3.48
N MET A 56 -7.48 -18.10 2.27
CA MET A 56 -6.39 -17.36 1.64
C MET A 56 -6.75 -15.89 1.49
N LEU A 57 -7.93 -15.59 0.94
CA LEU A 57 -8.36 -14.22 0.70
C LEU A 57 -8.56 -13.45 2.00
N LEU A 58 -9.04 -14.10 3.05
CA LEU A 58 -9.18 -13.44 4.34
C LEU A 58 -7.82 -12.98 4.87
N GLY A 59 -6.82 -13.83 4.82
CA GLY A 59 -5.47 -13.49 5.24
C GLY A 59 -4.85 -12.40 4.37
N GLN A 60 -5.05 -12.49 3.06
CA GLN A 60 -4.54 -11.49 2.12
C GLN A 60 -5.21 -10.13 2.34
N ALA A 61 -6.50 -10.09 2.62
CA ALA A 61 -7.22 -8.85 2.89
C ALA A 61 -6.71 -8.15 4.15
N VAL A 62 -6.44 -8.92 5.20
CA VAL A 62 -5.86 -8.37 6.44
C VAL A 62 -4.44 -7.86 6.18
N ALA A 63 -3.64 -8.61 5.43
CA ALA A 63 -2.27 -8.20 5.10
C ALA A 63 -2.23 -6.92 4.27
N GLU A 64 -3.20 -6.73 3.37
CA GLU A 64 -3.28 -5.55 2.51
C GLU A 64 -3.44 -4.26 3.31
N THR A 65 -3.99 -4.33 4.51
CA THR A 65 -4.21 -3.15 5.37
C THR A 65 -2.93 -2.32 5.53
N THR A 66 -1.78 -2.96 5.69
CA THR A 66 -0.50 -2.27 5.84
C THR A 66 -0.15 -1.47 4.58
N GLY A 67 -0.38 -2.05 3.39
CA GLY A 67 -0.17 -1.35 2.13
C GLY A 67 -1.13 -0.17 1.96
N LEU A 68 -2.37 -0.33 2.40
CA LEU A 68 -3.36 0.73 2.34
C LEU A 68 -3.00 1.90 3.25
N TYR A 69 -2.37 1.67 4.40
CA TYR A 69 -1.88 2.77 5.24
C TYR A 69 -0.89 3.64 4.47
N GLY A 70 0.06 3.04 3.77
CA GLY A 70 1.00 3.78 2.94
C GLY A 70 0.31 4.52 1.80
N LEU A 71 -0.67 3.90 1.16
CA LEU A 71 -1.45 4.54 0.09
C LEU A 71 -2.20 5.76 0.62
N VAL A 72 -2.84 5.66 1.78
CA VAL A 72 -3.56 6.80 2.38
C VAL A 72 -2.62 7.96 2.65
N ILE A 73 -1.45 7.70 3.23
CA ILE A 73 -0.44 8.74 3.46
C ILE A 73 -0.02 9.38 2.14
N ALA A 74 0.23 8.57 1.10
CA ALA A 74 0.62 9.07 -0.21
C ALA A 74 -0.45 10.00 -0.81
N LEU A 75 -1.71 9.60 -0.75
CA LEU A 75 -2.82 10.40 -1.27
C LEU A 75 -2.99 11.71 -0.50
N ILE A 76 -2.84 11.68 0.83
CA ILE A 76 -2.88 12.89 1.64
C ILE A 76 -1.78 13.85 1.22
N LEU A 77 -0.56 13.36 1.05
CA LEU A 77 0.57 14.21 0.67
C LEU A 77 0.43 14.77 -0.74
N LEU A 78 -0.20 14.03 -1.66
CA LEU A 78 -0.34 14.48 -3.05
C LEU A 78 -1.54 15.39 -3.29
N TYR A 79 -2.66 15.15 -2.61
CA TYR A 79 -3.92 15.81 -2.96
C TYR A 79 -4.53 16.66 -1.86
N ALA A 80 -4.37 16.29 -0.60
CA ALA A 80 -4.99 16.98 0.53
C ALA A 80 -3.96 17.38 1.57
N ASN A 81 -2.78 17.79 1.12
CA ASN A 81 -1.61 17.99 1.97
C ASN A 81 -1.87 19.05 3.06
N PRO A 82 -2.04 18.63 4.32
CA PRO A 82 -2.30 19.58 5.40
C PRO A 82 -1.09 20.46 5.74
N LEU A 83 0.10 20.08 5.30
CA LEU A 83 1.32 20.84 5.58
C LEU A 83 1.37 22.15 4.81
N LEU A 84 0.76 22.20 3.61
CA LEU A 84 0.77 23.37 2.77
C LEU A 84 -0.01 24.55 3.36
N GLY A 85 -1.05 24.29 4.13
CA GLY A 85 -1.88 25.31 4.75
C GLY A 85 -1.24 26.00 5.95
N LYS A 86 -0.06 25.57 6.38
CA LYS A 86 0.60 26.08 7.58
C LYS A 86 1.67 27.11 7.30
N LEU A 87 1.96 27.39 6.02
CA LEU A 87 2.98 28.35 5.62
C LEU A 87 2.35 29.50 4.86
N PRO A 88 2.90 30.73 5.01
CA PRO A 88 2.47 31.83 4.17
C PRO A 88 2.77 31.54 2.70
N GLN A 89 1.92 32.09 1.86
CA GLN A 89 2.07 31.96 0.40
C GLN A 89 3.30 32.75 -0.08
#